data_6b7568d0e414864c2dd6e8c73efc4f02
#
_entry.id   6b7568d0e414864c2dd6e8c73efc4f02
#
_cell.length_a   1.000
_cell.length_b   1.000
_cell.length_c   1.000
_cell.angle_alpha   90.00
_cell.angle_beta   90.00
_cell.angle_gamma   90.00
#
_symmetry.space_group_name_H-M   'P 1'
#
loop_
_entity.id
_entity.type
_entity.pdbx_description
1 polymer ?
#
loop_
_entity_poly.entity_id
_entity_poly.type
_entity_poly.pdbx_seq_one_letter_code
_entity_poly.pdbx_strand_id
1 'polypeptide(L)'
;ILVNNYDWHKNFTFISYLRDVGRYFRMGTMLGKESVKQRLASENGMSFTEFCYQTLQGYDFMHLYDNYGCRIEVGGSDQWGNITAGTDLIHRHRDQEAYGVTIPLITDSQGRKFGKSEGNAMYLDKNKTSIYSFYQFFMRSEDADVIRYLKAFTFLPLEQIAELEEQVRVAPEKREAQRVLAADVVRRVHGEEGLRQAVQASEVLFGGSIEGMSA
;
A
#
# COMPACT_ATOMS: atom_id res chain seq x y z
N ILE A 1 15.73 -7.32 -0.15
CA ILE A 1 15.89 -7.92 -1.48
C ILE A 1 14.68 -7.55 -2.30
N LEU A 2 14.87 -6.96 -3.47
CA LEU A 2 13.83 -6.71 -4.47
C LEU A 2 13.94 -7.79 -5.54
N VAL A 3 12.82 -8.43 -5.87
CA VAL A 3 12.74 -9.49 -6.89
C VAL A 3 11.60 -9.21 -7.86
N ASN A 4 11.70 -9.74 -9.08
CA ASN A 4 10.67 -9.60 -10.11
C ASN A 4 10.09 -10.98 -10.42
N ASN A 5 8.79 -11.17 -10.19
CA ASN A 5 8.12 -12.45 -10.44
C ASN A 5 8.11 -12.87 -11.92
N TYR A 6 8.28 -11.93 -12.84
CA TYR A 6 8.47 -12.26 -14.25
C TYR A 6 9.64 -13.24 -14.46
N ASP A 7 10.70 -13.19 -13.63
CA ASP A 7 11.89 -14.02 -13.80
C ASP A 7 11.62 -15.53 -13.65
N TRP A 8 10.65 -15.92 -12.85
CA TRP A 8 10.25 -17.31 -12.72
C TRP A 8 9.00 -17.65 -13.54
N HIS A 9 8.12 -16.69 -13.83
CA HIS A 9 6.94 -16.97 -14.66
C HIS A 9 7.25 -17.08 -16.16
N LYS A 10 8.22 -16.32 -16.67
CA LYS A 10 8.55 -16.29 -18.12
C LYS A 10 8.89 -17.64 -18.75
N ASN A 11 9.30 -18.59 -17.93
CA ASN A 11 9.69 -19.92 -18.39
C ASN A 11 8.55 -20.94 -18.40
N PHE A 12 7.39 -20.59 -17.84
CA PHE A 12 6.21 -21.46 -17.91
C PHE A 12 5.54 -21.35 -19.28
N THR A 13 5.27 -22.52 -19.87
CA THR A 13 4.18 -22.59 -20.84
C THR A 13 2.85 -22.73 -20.12
N PHE A 14 1.75 -22.36 -20.75
CA PHE A 14 0.42 -22.53 -20.16
C PHE A 14 0.16 -23.97 -19.69
N ILE A 15 0.55 -24.95 -20.51
CA ILE A 15 0.39 -26.38 -20.21
C ILE A 15 1.26 -26.79 -19.01
N SER A 16 2.52 -26.36 -18.96
CA SER A 16 3.40 -26.69 -17.85
C SER A 16 2.91 -26.06 -16.54
N TYR A 17 2.41 -24.83 -16.59
CA TYR A 17 1.84 -24.16 -15.42
C TYR A 17 0.61 -24.92 -14.89
N LEU A 18 -0.32 -25.31 -15.76
CA LEU A 18 -1.51 -26.08 -15.35
C LEU A 18 -1.12 -27.43 -14.73
N ARG A 19 -0.15 -28.13 -15.31
CA ARG A 19 0.33 -29.42 -14.83
C ARG A 19 1.04 -29.31 -13.49
N ASP A 20 1.94 -28.34 -13.34
CA ASP A 20 2.90 -28.31 -12.23
C ASP A 20 2.39 -27.47 -11.05
N VAL A 21 1.52 -26.49 -11.31
CA VAL A 21 0.97 -25.57 -10.31
C VAL A 21 -0.56 -25.62 -10.23
N GLY A 22 -1.23 -25.45 -11.38
CA GLY A 22 -2.69 -25.33 -11.43
C GLY A 22 -3.46 -26.49 -10.80
N ARG A 23 -2.93 -27.73 -10.93
CA ARG A 23 -3.55 -28.95 -10.37
C ARG A 23 -3.75 -28.91 -8.83
N TYR A 24 -3.00 -28.09 -8.13
CA TYR A 24 -3.10 -27.98 -6.67
C TYR A 24 -4.19 -27.02 -6.21
N PHE A 25 -4.70 -26.19 -7.11
CA PHE A 25 -5.81 -25.28 -6.81
C PHE A 25 -7.16 -25.94 -7.10
N ARG A 26 -8.06 -25.84 -6.14
CA ARG A 26 -9.41 -26.40 -6.25
C ARG A 26 -10.41 -25.30 -6.59
N MET A 27 -11.13 -25.46 -7.70
CA MET A 27 -12.14 -24.51 -8.14
C MET A 27 -13.16 -24.14 -7.07
N GLY A 28 -13.66 -25.14 -6.34
CA GLY A 28 -14.63 -24.91 -5.26
C GLY A 28 -14.09 -23.99 -4.15
N THR A 29 -12.83 -24.17 -3.76
CA THR A 29 -12.17 -23.29 -2.77
C THR A 29 -11.98 -21.89 -3.33
N MET A 30 -11.56 -21.75 -4.60
CA MET A 30 -11.35 -20.47 -5.25
C MET A 30 -12.67 -19.70 -5.42
N LEU A 31 -13.71 -20.34 -5.91
CA LEU A 31 -15.04 -19.75 -6.07
C LEU A 31 -15.74 -19.45 -4.76
N GLY A 32 -15.39 -20.17 -3.69
CA GLY A 32 -15.93 -19.97 -2.36
C GLY A 32 -15.43 -18.71 -1.65
N LYS A 33 -14.37 -18.08 -2.12
CA LYS A 33 -13.80 -16.85 -1.54
C LYS A 33 -14.76 -15.67 -1.68
N GLU A 34 -14.94 -14.90 -0.62
CA GLU A 34 -15.91 -13.80 -0.59
C GLU A 34 -15.61 -12.74 -1.66
N SER A 35 -14.35 -12.37 -1.84
CA SER A 35 -13.93 -11.44 -2.90
C SER A 35 -14.29 -11.91 -4.30
N VAL A 36 -14.19 -13.22 -4.56
CA VAL A 36 -14.56 -13.83 -5.85
C VAL A 36 -16.07 -13.82 -6.03
N LYS A 37 -16.84 -14.19 -5.00
CA LYS A 37 -18.32 -14.17 -5.04
C LYS A 37 -18.84 -12.78 -5.32
N GLN A 38 -18.34 -11.76 -4.60
CA GLN A 38 -18.74 -10.36 -4.81
C GLN A 38 -18.42 -9.89 -6.22
N ARG A 39 -17.25 -10.27 -6.74
CA ARG A 39 -16.82 -9.89 -8.08
C ARG A 39 -17.64 -10.57 -9.17
N LEU A 40 -17.97 -11.86 -9.01
CA LEU A 40 -18.85 -12.60 -9.93
C LEU A 40 -20.30 -12.07 -9.93
N ALA A 41 -20.77 -11.54 -8.79
CA ALA A 41 -22.11 -10.94 -8.68
C ALA A 41 -22.17 -9.51 -9.21
N SER A 42 -21.04 -8.87 -9.55
CA SER A 42 -21.00 -7.54 -10.14
C SER A 42 -21.46 -7.55 -11.59
N GLU A 43 -21.98 -6.40 -12.08
CA GLU A 43 -22.49 -6.25 -13.45
C GLU A 43 -21.48 -6.66 -14.53
N ASN A 44 -20.21 -6.36 -14.34
CA ASN A 44 -19.14 -6.67 -15.29
C ASN A 44 -18.57 -8.11 -15.13
N GLY A 45 -18.98 -8.85 -14.10
CA GLY A 45 -18.47 -10.18 -13.82
C GLY A 45 -16.97 -10.20 -13.51
N MET A 46 -16.33 -11.36 -13.69
CA MET A 46 -14.90 -11.58 -13.46
C MET A 46 -14.28 -12.25 -14.68
N SER A 47 -13.18 -11.69 -15.21
CA SER A 47 -12.45 -12.32 -16.30
C SER A 47 -11.67 -13.55 -15.82
N PHE A 48 -11.36 -14.47 -16.75
CA PHE A 48 -10.50 -15.62 -16.43
C PHE A 48 -9.12 -15.20 -15.91
N THR A 49 -8.54 -14.14 -16.48
CA THR A 49 -7.27 -13.58 -16.02
C THR A 49 -7.34 -13.09 -14.57
N GLU A 50 -8.39 -12.33 -14.23
CA GLU A 50 -8.64 -11.85 -12.88
C GLU A 50 -8.84 -13.02 -11.90
N PHE A 51 -9.56 -14.04 -12.30
CA PHE A 51 -9.77 -15.24 -11.50
C PHE A 51 -8.48 -16.03 -11.25
N CYS A 52 -7.62 -16.13 -12.29
CA CYS A 52 -6.33 -16.84 -12.18
C CYS A 52 -5.27 -16.07 -11.40
N TYR A 53 -5.42 -14.75 -11.19
CA TYR A 53 -4.42 -13.92 -10.51
C TYR A 53 -3.99 -14.50 -9.16
N GLN A 54 -4.94 -15.00 -8.36
CA GLN A 54 -4.65 -15.61 -7.07
C GLN A 54 -3.74 -16.85 -7.15
N THR A 55 -3.74 -17.54 -8.30
CA THR A 55 -2.88 -18.72 -8.47
C THR A 55 -1.44 -18.32 -8.80
N LEU A 56 -1.27 -17.23 -9.54
CA LEU A 56 0.05 -16.65 -9.85
C LEU A 56 0.72 -16.14 -8.57
N GLN A 57 0.02 -15.34 -7.77
CA GLN A 57 0.53 -14.86 -6.49
C GLN A 57 0.78 -16.00 -5.51
N GLY A 58 -0.08 -17.02 -5.49
CA GLY A 58 0.14 -18.23 -4.68
C GLY A 58 1.43 -18.95 -5.07
N TYR A 59 1.75 -19.02 -6.36
CA TYR A 59 3.01 -19.56 -6.83
C TYR A 59 4.20 -18.66 -6.49
N ASP A 60 4.04 -17.34 -6.55
CA ASP A 60 5.08 -16.40 -6.12
C ASP A 60 5.50 -16.68 -4.67
N PHE A 61 4.52 -16.86 -3.77
CA PHE A 61 4.83 -17.18 -2.38
C PHE A 61 5.57 -18.53 -2.26
N MET A 62 5.14 -19.58 -2.97
CA MET A 62 5.84 -20.86 -2.96
C MET A 62 7.25 -20.74 -3.52
N HIS A 63 7.46 -19.96 -4.58
CA HIS A 63 8.80 -19.70 -5.13
C HIS A 63 9.70 -18.99 -4.12
N LEU A 64 9.19 -17.98 -3.43
CA LEU A 64 9.91 -17.27 -2.37
C LEU A 64 10.19 -18.17 -1.15
N TYR A 65 9.26 -19.06 -0.83
CA TYR A 65 9.44 -20.07 0.20
C TYR A 65 10.61 -21.00 -0.14
N ASP A 66 10.64 -21.55 -1.35
CA ASP A 66 11.63 -22.52 -1.78
C ASP A 66 13.03 -21.91 -1.96
N ASN A 67 13.11 -20.69 -2.53
CA ASN A 67 14.38 -20.11 -2.98
C ASN A 67 14.95 -19.05 -2.03
N TYR A 68 14.11 -18.44 -1.19
CA TYR A 68 14.51 -17.35 -0.29
C TYR A 68 14.23 -17.66 1.18
N GLY A 69 13.65 -18.80 1.50
CA GLY A 69 13.28 -19.16 2.87
C GLY A 69 12.14 -18.31 3.44
N CYS A 70 11.34 -17.66 2.58
CA CYS A 70 10.23 -16.81 2.99
C CYS A 70 9.12 -17.67 3.62
N ARG A 71 8.83 -17.46 4.88
CA ARG A 71 7.83 -18.21 5.66
C ARG A 71 6.55 -17.42 5.92
N ILE A 72 6.58 -16.12 5.76
CA ILE A 72 5.47 -15.20 6.05
C ILE A 72 5.28 -14.29 4.86
N GLU A 73 4.06 -14.22 4.33
CA GLU A 73 3.63 -13.21 3.37
C GLU A 73 2.79 -12.15 4.08
N VAL A 74 3.07 -10.86 3.84
CA VAL A 74 2.39 -9.72 4.47
C VAL A 74 1.73 -8.86 3.40
N GLY A 75 0.48 -8.47 3.62
CA GLY A 75 -0.23 -7.59 2.69
C GLY A 75 -1.38 -6.81 3.33
N GLY A 76 -2.08 -6.03 2.54
CA GLY A 76 -3.34 -5.42 2.95
C GLY A 76 -4.45 -6.47 3.12
N SER A 77 -5.51 -6.13 3.86
CA SER A 77 -6.63 -7.05 4.10
C SER A 77 -7.33 -7.51 2.82
N ASP A 78 -7.23 -6.74 1.73
CA ASP A 78 -7.72 -7.12 0.40
C ASP A 78 -6.88 -8.24 -0.26
N GLN A 79 -5.65 -8.50 0.24
CA GLN A 79 -4.75 -9.56 -0.25
C GLN A 79 -4.96 -10.91 0.45
N TRP A 80 -5.82 -10.98 1.48
CA TRP A 80 -6.03 -12.21 2.26
C TRP A 80 -6.30 -13.44 1.39
N GLY A 81 -7.16 -13.29 0.38
CA GLY A 81 -7.51 -14.37 -0.54
C GLY A 81 -6.32 -14.88 -1.36
N ASN A 82 -5.42 -13.98 -1.78
CA ASN A 82 -4.23 -14.34 -2.56
C ASN A 82 -3.15 -14.95 -1.65
N ILE A 83 -2.91 -14.36 -0.49
CA ILE A 83 -1.95 -14.88 0.51
C ILE A 83 -2.32 -16.30 0.94
N THR A 84 -3.60 -16.54 1.27
CA THR A 84 -4.06 -17.88 1.66
C THR A 84 -4.03 -18.88 0.50
N ALA A 85 -4.10 -18.44 -0.74
CA ALA A 85 -3.87 -19.30 -1.90
C ALA A 85 -2.41 -19.83 -1.93
N GLY A 86 -1.46 -18.99 -1.51
CA GLY A 86 -0.04 -19.37 -1.39
C GLY A 86 0.23 -20.30 -0.23
N THR A 87 -0.33 -20.03 0.97
CA THR A 87 -0.19 -20.95 2.12
C THR A 87 -0.78 -22.32 1.82
N ASP A 88 -1.97 -22.35 1.19
CA ASP A 88 -2.60 -23.62 0.77
C ASP A 88 -1.77 -24.36 -0.28
N LEU A 89 -1.17 -23.65 -1.24
CA LEU A 89 -0.31 -24.25 -2.25
C LEU A 89 0.93 -24.86 -1.63
N ILE A 90 1.63 -24.14 -0.74
CA ILE A 90 2.81 -24.63 -0.02
C ILE A 90 2.46 -25.89 0.78
N HIS A 91 1.37 -25.85 1.52
CA HIS A 91 0.90 -27.02 2.29
C HIS A 91 0.65 -28.23 1.38
N ARG A 92 -0.10 -28.06 0.29
CA ARG A 92 -0.47 -29.17 -0.61
C ARG A 92 0.69 -29.71 -1.45
N HIS A 93 1.63 -28.85 -1.79
CA HIS A 93 2.73 -29.19 -2.69
C HIS A 93 4.01 -29.60 -1.95
N ARG A 94 4.26 -29.04 -0.77
CA ARG A 94 5.49 -29.25 0.02
C ARG A 94 5.25 -30.02 1.32
N ASP A 95 4.00 -30.20 1.73
CA ASP A 95 3.64 -30.73 3.06
C ASP A 95 4.32 -29.92 4.19
N GLN A 96 4.34 -28.60 4.01
CA GLN A 96 4.98 -27.63 4.90
C GLN A 96 4.00 -26.50 5.22
N GLU A 97 4.32 -25.74 6.27
CA GLU A 97 3.52 -24.60 6.68
C GLU A 97 4.17 -23.27 6.32
N ALA A 98 3.34 -22.32 5.89
CA ALA A 98 3.66 -20.91 5.71
C ALA A 98 2.51 -20.06 6.24
N TYR A 99 2.80 -18.82 6.58
CA TYR A 99 1.88 -17.95 7.31
C TYR A 99 1.57 -16.68 6.51
N GLY A 100 0.34 -16.19 6.67
CA GLY A 100 -0.10 -14.92 6.12
C GLY A 100 -0.43 -13.93 7.24
N VAL A 101 -0.05 -12.67 7.03
CA VAL A 101 -0.42 -11.57 7.92
C VAL A 101 -1.05 -10.47 7.08
N THR A 102 -2.23 -9.99 7.48
CA THR A 102 -2.85 -8.85 6.81
C THR A 102 -3.02 -7.67 7.76
N ILE A 103 -2.83 -6.48 7.19
CA ILE A 103 -3.02 -5.20 7.87
C ILE A 103 -4.27 -4.54 7.28
N PRO A 104 -5.15 -3.93 8.10
CA PRO A 104 -6.27 -3.17 7.60
C PRO A 104 -5.85 -2.12 6.57
N LEU A 105 -6.66 -1.94 5.52
CA LEU A 105 -6.39 -0.91 4.52
C LEU A 105 -6.47 0.48 5.16
N ILE A 106 -5.54 1.34 4.76
CA ILE A 106 -5.58 2.75 5.15
C ILE A 106 -6.65 3.44 4.30
N THR A 107 -7.63 4.01 4.99
CA THR A 107 -8.74 4.76 4.39
C THR A 107 -8.80 6.15 5.01
N ASP A 108 -9.51 7.07 4.38
CA ASP A 108 -9.94 8.31 5.03
C ASP A 108 -11.16 8.06 5.95
N SER A 109 -11.60 9.12 6.64
CA SER A 109 -12.78 9.12 7.53
C SER A 109 -14.09 8.76 6.83
N GLN A 110 -14.12 8.86 5.49
CA GLN A 110 -15.27 8.49 4.66
C GLN A 110 -15.17 7.06 4.10
N GLY A 111 -14.15 6.29 4.48
CA GLY A 111 -13.94 4.93 4.03
C GLY A 111 -13.32 4.80 2.64
N ARG A 112 -12.89 5.90 2.01
CA ARG A 112 -12.21 5.86 0.70
C ARG A 112 -10.75 5.43 0.88
N LYS A 113 -10.26 4.59 -0.01
CA LYS A 113 -8.86 4.11 0.03
C LYS A 113 -7.88 5.27 -0.11
N PHE A 114 -6.91 5.35 0.81
CA PHE A 114 -5.84 6.35 0.79
C PHE A 114 -5.08 6.34 -0.55
N GLY A 115 -4.80 7.53 -1.10
CA GLY A 115 -4.01 7.70 -2.33
C GLY A 115 -4.71 7.31 -3.64
N LYS A 116 -6.00 6.96 -3.61
CA LYS A 116 -6.82 6.63 -4.79
C LYS A 116 -8.02 7.58 -4.94
N SER A 117 -7.83 8.88 -4.79
CA SER A 117 -8.85 9.84 -5.23
C SER A 117 -8.90 9.86 -6.76
N GLU A 118 -10.10 9.90 -7.34
CA GLU A 118 -10.35 9.91 -8.78
C GLU A 118 -9.47 10.97 -9.47
N GLY A 119 -8.54 10.50 -10.32
CA GLY A 119 -7.66 11.34 -11.15
C GLY A 119 -6.32 11.77 -10.55
N ASN A 120 -6.03 11.56 -9.24
CA ASN A 120 -4.78 12.02 -8.61
C ASN A 120 -4.13 10.95 -7.73
N ALA A 121 -3.56 9.93 -8.35
CA ALA A 121 -2.68 9.02 -7.63
C ALA A 121 -1.43 9.79 -7.16
N MET A 122 -1.10 9.68 -5.85
CA MET A 122 0.13 10.26 -5.30
C MET A 122 1.30 9.31 -5.57
N TYR A 123 2.28 9.79 -6.31
CA TYR A 123 3.49 9.04 -6.62
C TYR A 123 4.67 9.52 -5.78
N LEU A 124 5.54 8.58 -5.38
CA LEU A 124 6.81 8.90 -4.73
C LEU A 124 7.82 9.52 -5.72
N ASP A 125 7.66 9.27 -7.02
CA ASP A 125 8.48 9.85 -8.08
C ASP A 125 8.13 11.34 -8.27
N LYS A 126 9.11 12.22 -8.01
CA LYS A 126 8.97 13.67 -8.15
C LYS A 126 8.64 14.16 -9.56
N ASN A 127 8.89 13.32 -10.59
CA ASN A 127 8.53 13.64 -11.97
C ASN A 127 7.04 13.38 -12.27
N LYS A 128 6.35 12.59 -11.44
CA LYS A 128 4.92 12.31 -11.55
C LYS A 128 4.09 13.12 -10.56
N THR A 129 4.62 13.35 -9.36
CA THR A 129 4.02 14.21 -8.33
C THR A 129 5.09 15.13 -7.79
N SER A 130 4.94 16.44 -7.97
CA SER A 130 5.92 17.41 -7.45
C SER A 130 6.04 17.30 -5.93
N ILE A 131 7.22 17.61 -5.38
CA ILE A 131 7.47 17.56 -3.93
C ILE A 131 6.49 18.47 -3.18
N TYR A 132 6.17 19.64 -3.76
CA TYR A 132 5.16 20.54 -3.22
C TYR A 132 3.77 19.90 -3.16
N SER A 133 3.31 19.28 -4.26
CA SER A 133 2.01 18.59 -4.29
C SER A 133 1.97 17.42 -3.32
N PHE A 134 3.09 16.70 -3.18
CA PHE A 134 3.24 15.60 -2.23
C PHE A 134 3.14 16.11 -0.77
N TYR A 135 3.82 17.22 -0.44
CA TYR A 135 3.71 17.88 0.85
C TYR A 135 2.28 18.35 1.14
N GLN A 136 1.66 19.05 0.19
CA GLN A 136 0.30 19.57 0.32
C GLN A 136 -0.75 18.47 0.49
N PHE A 137 -0.54 17.30 -0.09
CA PHE A 137 -1.44 16.17 0.10
C PHE A 137 -1.57 15.78 1.58
N PHE A 138 -0.44 15.68 2.28
CA PHE A 138 -0.46 15.37 3.72
C PHE A 138 -0.90 16.56 4.57
N MET A 139 -0.54 17.79 4.16
CA MET A 139 -1.02 19.00 4.81
C MET A 139 -2.54 19.16 4.78
N ARG A 140 -3.20 18.64 3.75
CA ARG A 140 -4.66 18.70 3.59
C ARG A 140 -5.40 17.56 4.28
N SER A 141 -4.70 16.67 4.99
CA SER A 141 -5.36 15.61 5.77
C SER A 141 -6.36 16.21 6.76
N GLU A 142 -7.53 15.61 6.84
CA GLU A 142 -8.56 16.05 7.79
C GLU A 142 -8.13 15.76 9.23
N ASP A 143 -8.64 16.54 10.19
CA ASP A 143 -8.29 16.38 11.61
C ASP A 143 -8.71 14.99 12.13
N ALA A 144 -9.81 14.44 11.60
CA ALA A 144 -10.27 13.10 11.92
C ALA A 144 -9.32 11.98 11.45
N ASP A 145 -8.45 12.26 10.46
CA ASP A 145 -7.57 11.27 9.83
C ASP A 145 -6.11 11.39 10.23
N VAL A 146 -5.65 12.60 10.55
CA VAL A 146 -4.21 12.91 10.69
C VAL A 146 -3.52 12.04 11.72
N ILE A 147 -4.16 11.74 12.86
CA ILE A 147 -3.56 10.91 13.92
C ILE A 147 -3.38 9.46 13.46
N ARG A 148 -4.35 8.93 12.72
CA ARG A 148 -4.23 7.60 12.11
C ARG A 148 -3.10 7.57 11.08
N TYR A 149 -2.95 8.62 10.28
CA TYR A 149 -1.88 8.73 9.30
C TYR A 149 -0.49 8.90 9.96
N LEU A 150 -0.39 9.65 11.05
CA LEU A 150 0.85 9.70 11.84
C LEU A 150 1.27 8.31 12.33
N LYS A 151 0.34 7.52 12.88
CA LYS A 151 0.60 6.14 13.33
C LYS A 151 1.00 5.21 12.18
N ALA A 152 0.44 5.42 10.98
CA ALA A 152 0.66 4.54 9.82
C ALA A 152 1.90 4.91 9.00
N PHE A 153 2.21 6.21 8.87
CA PHE A 153 3.23 6.70 7.94
C PHE A 153 4.46 7.27 8.62
N THR A 154 4.52 7.34 9.95
CA THR A 154 5.69 7.87 10.65
C THR A 154 6.28 6.85 11.63
N PHE A 155 7.51 7.08 12.06
CA PHE A 155 8.15 6.35 13.17
C PHE A 155 8.23 7.21 14.44
N LEU A 156 7.35 8.21 14.55
CA LEU A 156 7.28 9.03 15.76
C LEU A 156 6.89 8.19 16.97
N PRO A 157 7.45 8.48 18.16
CA PRO A 157 7.03 7.86 19.41
C PRO A 157 5.53 8.06 19.64
N LEU A 158 4.88 7.06 20.23
CA LEU A 158 3.43 7.14 20.50
C LEU A 158 3.08 8.29 21.45
N GLU A 159 3.99 8.64 22.36
CA GLU A 159 3.86 9.77 23.27
C GLU A 159 3.77 11.10 22.51
N GLN A 160 4.63 11.29 21.52
CA GLN A 160 4.60 12.48 20.66
C GLN A 160 3.33 12.53 19.81
N ILE A 161 2.85 11.38 19.31
CA ILE A 161 1.58 11.31 18.57
C ILE A 161 0.40 11.66 19.50
N ALA A 162 0.43 11.24 20.77
CA ALA A 162 -0.61 11.60 21.74
C ALA A 162 -0.61 13.10 22.05
N GLU A 163 0.55 13.76 22.13
CA GLU A 163 0.65 15.21 22.25
C GLU A 163 0.05 15.94 21.06
N LEU A 164 0.33 15.46 19.84
CA LEU A 164 -0.25 16.00 18.61
C LEU A 164 -1.78 15.79 18.55
N GLU A 165 -2.28 14.65 19.05
CA GLU A 165 -3.72 14.38 19.13
C GLU A 165 -4.43 15.39 20.06
N GLU A 166 -3.82 15.71 21.21
CA GLU A 166 -4.33 16.75 22.08
C GLU A 166 -4.30 18.13 21.41
N GLN A 167 -3.24 18.46 20.66
CA GLN A 167 -3.17 19.71 19.91
C GLN A 167 -4.26 19.82 18.83
N VAL A 168 -4.56 18.73 18.13
CA VAL A 168 -5.68 18.68 17.16
C VAL A 168 -7.00 18.95 17.87
N ARG A 169 -7.19 18.46 19.09
CA ARG A 169 -8.42 18.66 19.88
C ARG A 169 -8.58 20.10 20.38
N VAL A 170 -7.49 20.74 20.80
CA VAL A 170 -7.50 22.06 21.47
C VAL A 170 -7.39 23.22 20.47
N ALA A 171 -6.59 23.06 19.42
CA ALA A 171 -6.26 24.12 18.46
C ALA A 171 -6.11 23.57 17.03
N PRO A 172 -7.18 22.97 16.45
CA PRO A 172 -7.11 22.34 15.11
C PRO A 172 -6.67 23.31 14.01
N GLU A 173 -7.00 24.59 14.14
CA GLU A 173 -6.64 25.64 13.20
C GLU A 173 -5.13 25.81 13.00
N LYS A 174 -4.31 25.41 13.98
CA LYS A 174 -2.84 25.44 13.87
C LYS A 174 -2.28 24.40 12.93
N ARG A 175 -3.03 23.30 12.68
CA ARG A 175 -2.68 22.19 11.80
C ARG A 175 -1.28 21.61 12.07
N GLU A 176 -0.87 21.59 13.36
CA GLU A 176 0.48 21.14 13.74
C GLU A 176 0.70 19.65 13.43
N ALA A 177 -0.29 18.80 13.71
CA ALA A 177 -0.23 17.37 13.39
C ALA A 177 -0.05 17.11 11.88
N GLN A 178 -0.74 17.87 11.03
CA GLN A 178 -0.60 17.78 9.58
C GLN A 178 0.77 18.26 9.12
N ARG A 179 1.29 19.32 9.74
CA ARG A 179 2.63 19.85 9.44
C ARG A 179 3.72 18.83 9.79
N VAL A 180 3.63 18.21 10.98
CA VAL A 180 4.56 17.16 11.39
C VAL A 180 4.48 15.95 10.48
N LEU A 181 3.27 15.50 10.14
CA LEU A 181 3.04 14.38 9.22
C LEU A 181 3.66 14.67 7.85
N ALA A 182 3.33 15.80 7.24
CA ALA A 182 3.84 16.18 5.92
C ALA A 182 5.36 16.32 5.91
N ALA A 183 5.93 16.97 6.93
CA ALA A 183 7.38 17.13 7.07
C ALA A 183 8.11 15.80 7.20
N ASP A 184 7.63 14.89 8.05
CA ASP A 184 8.28 13.59 8.27
C ASP A 184 8.22 12.72 7.01
N VAL A 185 7.08 12.64 6.34
CA VAL A 185 6.93 11.82 5.13
C VAL A 185 7.74 12.39 3.96
N VAL A 186 7.71 13.72 3.74
CA VAL A 186 8.50 14.36 2.67
C VAL A 186 10.00 14.20 2.93
N ARG A 187 10.47 14.40 4.17
CA ARG A 187 11.88 14.20 4.55
C ARG A 187 12.36 12.80 4.20
N ARG A 188 11.55 11.79 4.46
CA ARG A 188 11.93 10.40 4.17
C ARG A 188 11.94 10.05 2.69
N VAL A 189 11.05 10.61 1.92
CA VAL A 189 10.92 10.29 0.48
C VAL A 189 11.85 11.17 -0.37
N HIS A 190 11.95 12.46 -0.04
CA HIS A 190 12.63 13.46 -0.86
C HIS A 190 13.83 14.14 -0.18
N GLY A 191 14.16 13.73 1.05
CA GLY A 191 15.27 14.28 1.83
C GLY A 191 14.97 15.66 2.43
N GLU A 192 15.94 16.18 3.18
CA GLU A 192 15.84 17.51 3.85
C GLU A 192 15.72 18.64 2.82
N GLU A 193 16.41 18.53 1.71
CA GLU A 193 16.35 19.53 0.64
C GLU A 193 14.94 19.60 0.03
N GLY A 194 14.32 18.44 -0.24
CA GLY A 194 12.97 18.38 -0.75
C GLY A 194 11.95 18.96 0.24
N LEU A 195 12.11 18.70 1.54
CA LEU A 195 11.27 19.30 2.56
C LEU A 195 11.42 20.81 2.60
N ARG A 196 12.65 21.34 2.56
CA ARG A 196 12.91 22.77 2.56
C ARG A 196 12.25 23.47 1.37
N GLN A 197 12.37 22.90 0.16
CA GLN A 197 11.73 23.42 -1.04
C GLN A 197 10.21 23.43 -0.95
N ALA A 198 9.60 22.36 -0.43
CA ALA A 198 8.15 22.26 -0.27
C ALA A 198 7.59 23.28 0.74
N VAL A 199 8.28 23.45 1.87
CA VAL A 199 7.88 24.41 2.91
C VAL A 199 8.02 25.83 2.38
N GLN A 200 9.14 26.17 1.77
CA GLN A 200 9.37 27.49 1.17
C GLN A 200 8.32 27.83 0.09
N ALA A 201 8.04 26.89 -0.81
CA ALA A 201 6.99 27.07 -1.82
C ALA A 201 5.61 27.25 -1.18
N SER A 202 5.32 26.55 -0.09
CA SER A 202 4.08 26.71 0.66
C SER A 202 3.97 28.10 1.29
N GLU A 203 5.03 28.59 1.93
CA GLU A 203 5.06 29.92 2.56
C GLU A 203 4.85 31.03 1.55
N VAL A 204 5.52 30.97 0.39
CA VAL A 204 5.38 31.96 -0.70
C VAL A 204 3.95 32.00 -1.24
N LEU A 205 3.33 30.84 -1.47
CA LEU A 205 1.96 30.77 -2.01
C LEU A 205 0.90 31.23 -1.01
N PHE A 206 1.21 31.23 0.27
CA PHE A 206 0.29 31.70 1.34
C PHE A 206 0.68 33.08 1.91
N GLY A 207 1.47 33.88 1.18
CA GLY A 207 1.74 35.29 1.50
C GLY A 207 3.13 35.58 2.04
N GLY A 208 4.08 34.64 1.93
CA GLY A 208 5.50 34.86 2.25
C GLY A 208 6.27 35.60 1.14
N SER A 209 7.51 36.05 1.45
CA SER A 209 8.41 36.69 0.50
C SER A 209 8.96 35.70 -0.54
N ILE A 210 9.10 36.13 -1.79
CA ILE A 210 9.67 35.36 -2.90
C ILE A 210 11.22 35.30 -2.84
N GLU A 211 11.85 36.04 -1.93
CA GLU A 211 13.31 36.07 -1.80
C GLU A 211 13.90 34.70 -1.44
N GLY A 212 14.76 34.17 -2.31
CA GLY A 212 15.50 32.92 -2.10
C GLY A 212 14.98 31.68 -2.82
N MET A 213 14.01 31.79 -3.72
CA MET A 213 13.64 30.67 -4.61
C MET A 213 14.70 30.50 -5.70
N SER A 214 15.35 29.32 -5.75
CA SER A 214 16.11 28.90 -6.94
C SER A 214 15.13 28.47 -8.04
N ALA A 215 15.45 28.86 -9.28
CA ALA A 215 14.70 28.46 -10.48
C ALA A 215 14.76 26.93 -10.70
#